data_2f29c8e1ae46e96f5188bee3c00fef22
#
_entry.id   2f29c8e1ae46e96f5188bee3c00fef22
#
_cell.length_a   1.000
_cell.length_b   1.000
_cell.length_c   1.000
_cell.angle_alpha   90.00
_cell.angle_beta   90.00
_cell.angle_gamma   90.00
#
_symmetry.space_group_name_H-M   'P 1'
#
loop_
_entity.id
_entity.type
_entity.pdbx_description
1 polymer ?
#
loop_
_entity_poly.entity_id
_entity_poly.type
_entity_poly.pdbx_seq_one_letter_code
_entity_poly.pdbx_strand_id
1 'polypeptide(L)'
;MPTRAQIIAAAQEEIGYSRWADDAPGTKYGRWYAQVTGSPSFGASGVPYCDMFVSYVLFKSGINWVSAYVPGREAQARQRGVLISKWDIRPGDLYTCDWQGDGESDHIGIATSAPYGTKIDGVEGNTSWGYSGSQGNGGVVTNKQRDMDDIVYGIRVVNDNSAVSGGTGNIRDVQRILGAVQDNVLGVDTEKRMCAVIKASTWGGREFPWGVAYTQQVVGTQADGIWGAASEAAHDRVIESLQQVLGVDVDGVFGPATWRAWEALAATAERP
;
A
#
# COMPACT_ATOMS: atom_id res chain seq x y z
N MET A 1 14.08 -12.57 6.98
CA MET A 1 12.97 -12.67 6.02
C MET A 1 12.87 -11.33 5.32
N PRO A 2 12.54 -11.29 4.03
CA PRO A 2 12.36 -10.03 3.31
C PRO A 2 11.24 -9.20 3.94
N THR A 3 11.39 -7.87 3.91
CA THR A 3 10.40 -6.92 4.43
C THR A 3 9.70 -6.19 3.28
N ARG A 4 8.51 -5.64 3.54
CA ARG A 4 7.77 -4.79 2.59
C ARG A 4 8.60 -3.58 2.14
N ALA A 5 9.30 -2.94 3.09
CA ALA A 5 10.17 -1.81 2.80
C ALA A 5 11.32 -2.18 1.83
N GLN A 6 11.89 -3.39 1.94
CA GLN A 6 12.91 -3.86 1.02
C GLN A 6 12.36 -4.07 -0.41
N ILE A 7 11.11 -4.56 -0.54
CA ILE A 7 10.46 -4.71 -1.86
C ILE A 7 10.25 -3.34 -2.49
N ILE A 8 9.72 -2.37 -1.73
CA ILE A 8 9.49 -1.01 -2.22
C ILE A 8 10.82 -0.35 -2.61
N ALA A 9 11.84 -0.43 -1.77
CA ALA A 9 13.15 0.13 -2.06
C ALA A 9 13.75 -0.49 -3.35
N ALA A 10 13.69 -1.82 -3.50
CA ALA A 10 14.16 -2.50 -4.69
C ALA A 10 13.39 -2.12 -5.96
N ALA A 11 12.08 -1.84 -5.84
CA ALA A 11 11.28 -1.34 -6.97
C ALA A 11 11.63 0.11 -7.32
N GLN A 12 11.84 0.96 -6.32
CA GLN A 12 12.20 2.38 -6.50
C GLN A 12 13.58 2.55 -7.14
N GLU A 13 14.54 1.68 -6.84
CA GLU A 13 15.87 1.67 -7.48
C GLU A 13 15.80 1.43 -9.00
N GLU A 14 14.73 0.84 -9.50
CA GLU A 14 14.53 0.55 -10.91
C GLU A 14 13.86 1.68 -11.69
N ILE A 15 13.32 2.70 -11.00
CA ILE A 15 12.66 3.85 -11.63
C ILE A 15 13.66 4.59 -12.54
N GLY A 16 13.19 4.92 -13.73
CA GLY A 16 14.01 5.55 -14.77
C GLY A 16 14.55 4.58 -15.81
N TYR A 17 14.43 3.25 -15.59
CA TYR A 17 14.75 2.30 -16.64
C TYR A 17 13.85 2.52 -17.86
N SER A 18 14.47 2.45 -19.05
CA SER A 18 13.78 2.53 -20.33
C SER A 18 14.32 1.48 -21.31
N ARG A 19 13.41 0.68 -21.90
CA ARG A 19 13.81 -0.30 -22.94
C ARG A 19 14.44 0.35 -24.17
N TRP A 20 14.11 1.61 -24.42
CA TRP A 20 14.63 2.34 -25.57
C TRP A 20 16.04 2.91 -25.33
N ALA A 21 16.46 2.97 -24.09
CA ALA A 21 17.80 3.36 -23.66
C ALA A 21 18.64 2.14 -23.18
N ASP A 22 18.13 0.92 -23.34
CA ASP A 22 18.86 -0.30 -23.02
C ASP A 22 19.73 -0.68 -24.22
N ASP A 23 21.04 -0.74 -24.03
CA ASP A 23 22.02 -0.98 -25.09
C ASP A 23 21.97 -2.41 -25.66
N ALA A 24 21.32 -3.33 -24.96
CA ALA A 24 21.20 -4.73 -25.39
C ALA A 24 19.78 -5.07 -25.86
N PRO A 25 19.61 -6.01 -26.80
CA PRO A 25 18.29 -6.46 -27.24
C PRO A 25 17.40 -6.95 -26.08
N GLY A 26 16.11 -6.70 -26.17
CA GLY A 26 15.14 -7.04 -25.13
C GLY A 26 15.12 -6.01 -23.99
N THR A 27 14.90 -6.50 -22.78
CA THR A 27 14.98 -5.71 -21.56
C THR A 27 15.87 -6.39 -20.54
N LYS A 28 16.47 -5.66 -19.60
CA LYS A 28 17.27 -6.28 -18.54
C LYS A 28 16.46 -7.31 -17.73
N TYR A 29 15.15 -7.08 -17.55
CA TYR A 29 14.25 -7.99 -16.84
C TYR A 29 13.97 -9.25 -17.65
N GLY A 30 13.75 -9.10 -18.95
CA GLY A 30 13.55 -10.24 -19.86
C GLY A 30 14.80 -11.09 -19.99
N ARG A 31 15.98 -10.47 -20.14
CA ARG A 31 17.27 -11.18 -20.19
C ARG A 31 17.57 -11.92 -18.89
N TRP A 32 17.34 -11.25 -17.73
CA TRP A 32 17.45 -11.91 -16.43
C TRP A 32 16.49 -13.08 -16.29
N TYR A 33 15.22 -12.90 -16.67
CA TYR A 33 14.20 -13.95 -16.61
C TYR A 33 14.58 -15.14 -17.48
N ALA A 34 15.03 -14.89 -18.73
CA ALA A 34 15.49 -15.90 -19.64
C ALA A 34 16.64 -16.74 -19.07
N GLN A 35 17.57 -16.08 -18.38
CA GLN A 35 18.71 -16.73 -17.75
C GLN A 35 18.27 -17.62 -16.56
N VAL A 36 17.42 -17.12 -15.65
CA VAL A 36 17.04 -17.87 -14.46
C VAL A 36 16.05 -19.00 -14.72
N THR A 37 15.29 -18.91 -15.83
CA THR A 37 14.29 -19.94 -16.22
C THR A 37 14.77 -20.87 -17.31
N GLY A 38 15.88 -20.58 -17.99
CA GLY A 38 16.32 -21.31 -19.17
C GLY A 38 15.44 -21.09 -20.40
N SER A 39 14.72 -19.97 -20.49
CA SER A 39 13.74 -19.66 -21.54
C SER A 39 14.17 -18.45 -22.38
N PRO A 40 15.07 -18.60 -23.38
CA PRO A 40 15.71 -17.49 -24.09
C PRO A 40 14.75 -16.53 -24.79
N SER A 41 13.57 -16.97 -25.19
CA SER A 41 12.57 -16.17 -25.89
C SER A 41 12.12 -14.93 -25.10
N PHE A 42 12.14 -14.98 -23.76
CA PHE A 42 11.79 -13.84 -22.92
C PHE A 42 12.82 -12.71 -22.96
N GLY A 43 14.06 -13.00 -23.35
CA GLY A 43 15.11 -12.00 -23.57
C GLY A 43 15.01 -11.26 -24.90
N ALA A 44 14.05 -11.59 -25.76
CA ALA A 44 13.89 -10.95 -27.06
C ALA A 44 13.27 -9.54 -26.95
N SER A 45 13.52 -8.71 -27.97
CA SER A 45 12.91 -7.38 -28.09
C SER A 45 11.39 -7.49 -28.30
N GLY A 46 10.64 -6.53 -27.73
CA GLY A 46 9.18 -6.44 -27.88
C GLY A 46 8.39 -7.30 -26.90
N VAL A 47 9.02 -8.15 -26.10
CA VAL A 47 8.33 -8.95 -25.07
C VAL A 47 7.85 -8.03 -23.94
N PRO A 48 6.55 -8.09 -23.54
CA PRO A 48 6.04 -7.41 -22.34
C PRO A 48 6.78 -7.90 -21.09
N TYR A 49 7.13 -6.99 -20.17
CA TYR A 49 7.97 -7.34 -19.04
C TYR A 49 7.42 -6.92 -17.67
N CYS A 50 6.15 -6.57 -17.56
CA CYS A 50 5.55 -6.14 -16.29
C CYS A 50 5.74 -7.18 -15.17
N ASP A 51 5.41 -8.44 -15.41
CA ASP A 51 5.55 -9.51 -14.42
C ASP A 51 7.01 -10.00 -14.29
N MET A 52 7.84 -9.86 -15.32
CA MET A 52 9.27 -10.10 -15.22
C MET A 52 9.98 -9.02 -14.38
N PHE A 53 9.54 -7.76 -14.47
CA PHE A 53 9.98 -6.68 -13.58
C PHE A 53 9.64 -7.00 -12.12
N VAL A 54 8.38 -7.36 -11.85
CA VAL A 54 7.96 -7.78 -10.50
C VAL A 54 8.79 -8.95 -10.00
N SER A 55 9.00 -9.98 -10.83
CA SER A 55 9.84 -11.14 -10.50
C SER A 55 11.27 -10.75 -10.14
N TYR A 56 11.85 -9.82 -10.90
CA TYR A 56 13.19 -9.30 -10.65
C TYR A 56 13.30 -8.56 -9.31
N VAL A 57 12.34 -7.69 -9.02
CA VAL A 57 12.28 -6.95 -7.75
C VAL A 57 12.12 -7.92 -6.57
N LEU A 58 11.21 -8.88 -6.67
CA LEU A 58 11.04 -9.90 -5.64
C LEU A 58 12.31 -10.70 -5.40
N PHE A 59 13.00 -11.11 -6.46
CA PHE A 59 14.27 -11.83 -6.36
C PHE A 59 15.35 -10.98 -5.68
N LYS A 60 15.50 -9.71 -6.06
CA LYS A 60 16.41 -8.76 -5.37
C LYS A 60 16.09 -8.63 -3.88
N SER A 61 14.83 -8.73 -3.52
CA SER A 61 14.35 -8.65 -2.14
C SER A 61 14.45 -9.99 -1.38
N GLY A 62 14.99 -11.05 -2.00
CA GLY A 62 15.15 -12.36 -1.39
C GLY A 62 13.89 -13.25 -1.47
N ILE A 63 12.92 -12.92 -2.33
CA ILE A 63 11.72 -13.72 -2.58
C ILE A 63 11.87 -14.44 -3.92
N ASN A 64 12.03 -15.76 -3.89
CA ASN A 64 12.12 -16.57 -5.11
C ASN A 64 10.72 -16.96 -5.60
N TRP A 65 10.09 -16.01 -6.30
CA TRP A 65 8.81 -16.25 -6.97
C TRP A 65 8.84 -15.63 -8.37
N VAL A 66 9.21 -16.44 -9.35
CA VAL A 66 9.47 -16.04 -10.73
C VAL A 66 8.26 -16.34 -11.60
N SER A 67 7.78 -15.35 -12.35
CA SER A 67 6.69 -15.43 -13.32
C SER A 67 6.89 -14.37 -14.42
N ALA A 68 6.31 -14.60 -15.59
CA ALA A 68 6.24 -13.63 -16.69
C ALA A 68 4.81 -13.49 -17.23
N TYR A 69 3.81 -14.03 -16.53
CA TYR A 69 2.41 -14.07 -16.95
C TYR A 69 1.48 -13.78 -15.80
N VAL A 70 0.80 -12.63 -15.83
CA VAL A 70 0.01 -12.10 -14.73
C VAL A 70 -1.10 -13.05 -14.29
N PRO A 71 -1.96 -13.60 -15.18
CA PRO A 71 -2.99 -14.54 -14.76
C PRO A 71 -2.42 -15.84 -14.16
N GLY A 72 -1.24 -16.26 -14.62
CA GLY A 72 -0.53 -17.40 -14.04
C GLY A 72 -0.02 -17.10 -12.62
N ARG A 73 0.45 -15.89 -12.36
CA ARG A 73 0.82 -15.43 -11.01
C ARG A 73 -0.39 -15.38 -10.09
N GLU A 74 -1.52 -14.89 -10.54
CA GLU A 74 -2.78 -14.90 -9.78
C GLU A 74 -3.23 -16.32 -9.42
N ALA A 75 -3.19 -17.23 -10.37
CA ALA A 75 -3.51 -18.64 -10.12
C ALA A 75 -2.59 -19.25 -9.04
N GLN A 76 -1.28 -18.96 -9.11
CA GLN A 76 -0.32 -19.38 -8.10
C GLN A 76 -0.59 -18.70 -6.73
N ALA A 77 -0.96 -17.40 -6.73
CA ALA A 77 -1.30 -16.67 -5.51
C ALA A 77 -2.53 -17.26 -4.83
N ARG A 78 -3.54 -17.64 -5.62
CA ARG A 78 -4.75 -18.32 -5.13
C ARG A 78 -4.41 -19.68 -4.50
N GLN A 79 -3.58 -20.48 -5.16
CA GLN A 79 -3.13 -21.78 -4.63
C GLN A 79 -2.32 -21.64 -3.33
N ARG A 80 -1.53 -20.56 -3.21
CA ARG A 80 -0.73 -20.26 -2.01
C ARG A 80 -1.54 -19.61 -0.89
N GLY A 81 -2.81 -19.25 -1.12
CA GLY A 81 -3.65 -18.54 -0.14
C GLY A 81 -3.19 -17.11 0.14
N VAL A 82 -2.51 -16.47 -0.82
CA VAL A 82 -1.97 -15.11 -0.70
C VAL A 82 -2.62 -14.11 -1.68
N LEU A 83 -3.61 -14.55 -2.45
CA LEU A 83 -4.46 -13.64 -3.23
C LEU A 83 -5.42 -12.94 -2.25
N ILE A 84 -5.47 -11.61 -2.32
CA ILE A 84 -6.24 -10.77 -1.41
C ILE A 84 -7.18 -9.84 -2.18
N SER A 85 -8.19 -9.30 -1.49
CA SER A 85 -9.02 -8.23 -2.04
C SER A 85 -8.16 -7.02 -2.41
N LYS A 86 -8.53 -6.33 -3.48
CA LYS A 86 -7.89 -5.07 -3.87
C LYS A 86 -7.90 -4.01 -2.77
N TRP A 87 -8.91 -4.05 -1.89
CA TRP A 87 -9.03 -3.14 -0.75
C TRP A 87 -8.14 -3.50 0.45
N ASP A 88 -7.54 -4.70 0.43
CA ASP A 88 -6.63 -5.19 1.45
C ASP A 88 -5.15 -5.02 1.10
N ILE A 89 -4.86 -4.39 -0.04
CA ILE A 89 -3.50 -4.11 -0.50
C ILE A 89 -2.81 -3.17 0.49
N ARG A 90 -1.55 -3.48 0.78
CA ARG A 90 -0.65 -2.68 1.62
C ARG A 90 0.61 -2.34 0.82
N PRO A 91 1.34 -1.28 1.19
CA PRO A 91 2.65 -1.03 0.59
C PRO A 91 3.52 -2.29 0.59
N GLY A 92 4.15 -2.60 -0.55
CA GLY A 92 4.94 -3.83 -0.76
C GLY A 92 4.14 -5.08 -1.17
N ASP A 93 2.81 -5.04 -1.22
CA ASP A 93 2.00 -6.04 -1.93
C ASP A 93 2.04 -5.77 -3.45
N LEU A 94 1.66 -6.76 -4.24
CA LEU A 94 1.43 -6.56 -5.67
C LEU A 94 -0.04 -6.22 -5.92
N TYR A 95 -0.33 -5.52 -7.02
CA TYR A 95 -1.68 -5.35 -7.53
C TYR A 95 -1.75 -5.72 -9.00
N THR A 96 -2.89 -6.26 -9.43
CA THR A 96 -3.14 -6.62 -10.82
C THR A 96 -4.23 -5.74 -11.42
N CYS A 97 -4.12 -5.45 -12.72
CA CYS A 97 -5.06 -4.61 -13.46
C CYS A 97 -5.64 -5.39 -14.64
N ASP A 98 -6.91 -5.17 -14.91
CA ASP A 98 -7.63 -5.62 -16.10
C ASP A 98 -8.16 -4.36 -16.82
N TRP A 99 -7.58 -4.05 -17.99
CA TRP A 99 -7.93 -2.85 -18.75
C TRP A 99 -9.17 -3.03 -19.62
N GLN A 100 -9.45 -4.27 -20.00
CA GLN A 100 -10.56 -4.61 -20.89
C GLN A 100 -11.83 -4.98 -20.15
N GLY A 101 -11.73 -5.35 -18.85
CA GLY A 101 -12.84 -5.80 -18.04
C GLY A 101 -13.35 -7.20 -18.47
N ASP A 102 -12.47 -8.01 -19.05
CA ASP A 102 -12.80 -9.35 -19.53
C ASP A 102 -12.57 -10.45 -18.48
N GLY A 103 -12.04 -10.06 -17.31
CA GLY A 103 -11.76 -10.96 -16.19
C GLY A 103 -10.38 -11.60 -16.22
N GLU A 104 -9.54 -11.26 -17.20
CA GLU A 104 -8.15 -11.67 -17.28
C GLU A 104 -7.23 -10.46 -17.06
N SER A 105 -6.35 -10.51 -16.05
CA SER A 105 -5.50 -9.38 -15.73
C SER A 105 -4.38 -9.20 -16.75
N ASP A 106 -4.24 -7.95 -17.26
CA ASP A 106 -3.28 -7.56 -18.29
C ASP A 106 -1.95 -7.08 -17.74
N HIS A 107 -1.97 -6.57 -16.52
CA HIS A 107 -0.85 -5.82 -15.96
C HIS A 107 -0.69 -6.04 -14.45
N ILE A 108 0.52 -5.75 -13.96
CA ILE A 108 0.87 -5.91 -12.54
C ILE A 108 1.84 -4.83 -12.11
N GLY A 109 1.67 -4.35 -10.88
CA GLY A 109 2.56 -3.39 -10.23
C GLY A 109 2.85 -3.76 -8.78
N ILE A 110 3.76 -3.00 -8.16
CA ILE A 110 4.14 -3.10 -6.75
C ILE A 110 3.57 -1.87 -6.04
N ALA A 111 2.69 -2.08 -5.08
CA ALA A 111 2.05 -1.01 -4.34
C ALA A 111 3.05 -0.26 -3.46
N THR A 112 3.03 1.07 -3.50
CA THR A 112 3.78 1.96 -2.60
C THR A 112 2.87 2.65 -1.60
N SER A 113 1.55 2.60 -1.81
CA SER A 113 0.53 3.02 -0.85
C SER A 113 -0.49 1.91 -0.60
N ALA A 114 -1.28 2.02 0.47
CA ALA A 114 -2.57 1.37 0.55
C ALA A 114 -3.57 2.10 -0.37
N PRO A 115 -4.73 1.48 -0.73
CA PRO A 115 -5.80 2.18 -1.42
C PRO A 115 -6.28 3.41 -0.61
N TYR A 116 -6.44 4.56 -1.29
CA TYR A 116 -6.95 5.79 -0.69
C TYR A 116 -7.96 6.46 -1.65
N GLY A 117 -9.16 6.72 -1.16
CA GLY A 117 -10.28 7.12 -2.02
C GLY A 117 -10.48 6.12 -3.16
N THR A 118 -10.40 6.58 -4.40
CA THR A 118 -10.48 5.73 -5.61
C THR A 118 -9.11 5.42 -6.21
N LYS A 119 -8.01 5.64 -5.48
CA LYS A 119 -6.65 5.56 -6.02
C LYS A 119 -5.75 4.60 -5.23
N ILE A 120 -4.68 4.17 -5.89
CA ILE A 120 -3.53 3.48 -5.32
C ILE A 120 -2.27 3.93 -6.06
N ASP A 121 -1.17 4.10 -5.32
CA ASP A 121 0.14 4.40 -5.91
C ASP A 121 1.01 3.15 -5.95
N GLY A 122 1.85 3.05 -6.97
CA GLY A 122 2.78 1.94 -7.14
C GLY A 122 3.93 2.23 -8.07
N VAL A 123 4.85 1.27 -8.17
CA VAL A 123 5.91 1.23 -9.19
C VAL A 123 5.59 0.12 -10.18
N GLU A 124 5.63 0.46 -11.45
CA GLU A 124 5.33 -0.46 -12.55
C GLU A 124 6.46 -0.53 -13.57
N GLY A 125 6.72 -1.73 -14.07
CA GLY A 125 7.51 -1.97 -15.28
C GLY A 125 6.61 -2.20 -16.49
N ASN A 126 7.15 -2.07 -17.69
CA ASN A 126 6.42 -2.22 -18.94
C ASN A 126 5.24 -1.23 -19.08
N THR A 127 5.39 -0.05 -18.53
CA THR A 127 4.37 1.01 -18.55
C THR A 127 4.87 2.23 -19.33
N SER A 128 4.08 3.29 -19.39
CA SER A 128 4.41 4.55 -20.07
C SER A 128 4.70 5.67 -19.09
N TRP A 129 5.44 6.69 -19.53
CA TRP A 129 5.55 7.95 -18.81
C TRP A 129 4.19 8.66 -18.75
N GLY A 130 3.83 9.18 -17.58
CA GLY A 130 2.56 9.88 -17.40
C GLY A 130 1.33 9.01 -17.60
N TYR A 131 0.24 9.63 -18.06
CA TYR A 131 -1.05 8.94 -18.28
C TYR A 131 -1.29 8.54 -19.74
N SER A 132 -0.41 8.96 -20.67
CA SER A 132 -0.51 8.63 -22.09
C SER A 132 0.44 7.52 -22.49
N GLY A 133 0.18 6.87 -23.62
CA GLY A 133 0.96 5.75 -24.16
C GLY A 133 0.44 4.39 -23.72
N SER A 134 1.10 3.33 -24.19
CA SER A 134 0.70 1.96 -23.90
C SER A 134 0.90 1.63 -22.43
N GLN A 135 -0.14 1.13 -21.78
CA GLN A 135 -0.12 0.64 -20.41
C GLN A 135 0.13 -0.88 -20.37
N GLY A 136 -0.24 -1.61 -21.43
CA GLY A 136 -0.06 -3.06 -21.52
C GLY A 136 1.29 -3.47 -22.12
N ASN A 137 1.95 -2.62 -22.94
CA ASN A 137 3.28 -2.86 -23.52
C ASN A 137 4.08 -1.56 -23.64
N GLY A 138 4.30 -0.92 -22.53
CA GLY A 138 5.14 0.28 -22.44
C GLY A 138 6.63 -0.05 -22.37
N GLY A 139 7.45 0.97 -22.19
CA GLY A 139 8.90 0.83 -22.27
C GLY A 139 9.66 1.20 -21.01
N VAL A 140 8.99 1.65 -19.96
CA VAL A 140 9.65 2.25 -18.80
C VAL A 140 9.29 1.58 -17.49
N VAL A 141 10.11 1.85 -16.47
CA VAL A 141 9.78 1.64 -15.05
C VAL A 141 9.58 3.00 -14.42
N THR A 142 8.40 3.22 -13.83
CA THR A 142 8.07 4.52 -13.22
C THR A 142 7.00 4.38 -12.14
N ASN A 143 6.85 5.44 -11.34
CA ASN A 143 5.72 5.57 -10.44
C ASN A 143 4.42 5.72 -11.23
N LYS A 144 3.37 5.07 -10.74
CA LYS A 144 2.01 5.18 -11.26
C LYS A 144 1.02 5.40 -10.13
N GLN A 145 -0.01 6.17 -10.44
CA GLN A 145 -1.24 6.22 -9.69
C GLN A 145 -2.32 5.54 -10.53
N ARG A 146 -3.05 4.60 -9.95
CA ARG A 146 -4.12 3.84 -10.61
C ARG A 146 -5.45 4.10 -9.97
N ASP A 147 -6.50 4.04 -10.78
CA ASP A 147 -7.85 3.97 -10.26
C ASP A 147 -8.13 2.58 -9.68
N MET A 148 -8.84 2.53 -8.55
CA MET A 148 -9.20 1.25 -7.93
C MET A 148 -10.19 0.45 -8.79
N ASP A 149 -10.87 1.09 -9.76
CA ASP A 149 -11.75 0.39 -10.71
C ASP A 149 -10.94 -0.48 -11.69
N ASP A 150 -9.71 -0.08 -12.02
CA ASP A 150 -8.80 -0.85 -12.86
C ASP A 150 -8.14 -2.03 -12.10
N ILE A 151 -8.12 -1.99 -10.76
CA ILE A 151 -7.48 -3.02 -9.93
C ILE A 151 -8.43 -4.20 -9.73
N VAL A 152 -7.92 -5.41 -9.94
CA VAL A 152 -8.68 -6.66 -9.76
C VAL A 152 -8.36 -7.31 -8.42
N TYR A 153 -7.09 -7.61 -8.17
CA TYR A 153 -6.62 -8.30 -6.96
C TYR A 153 -5.38 -7.64 -6.38
N GLY A 154 -5.17 -7.91 -5.09
CA GLY A 154 -3.86 -7.80 -4.47
C GLY A 154 -3.21 -9.18 -4.31
N ILE A 155 -1.86 -9.21 -4.26
CA ILE A 155 -1.09 -10.43 -3.98
C ILE A 155 -0.12 -10.12 -2.85
N ARG A 156 -0.26 -10.80 -1.72
CA ARG A 156 0.58 -10.62 -0.54
C ARG A 156 1.83 -11.48 -0.64
N VAL A 157 2.96 -10.87 -0.95
CA VAL A 157 4.23 -11.58 -1.16
C VAL A 157 5.08 -11.73 0.11
N VAL A 158 4.86 -10.87 1.08
CA VAL A 158 5.40 -11.01 2.43
C VAL A 158 4.23 -11.37 3.33
N ASN A 159 4.20 -12.61 3.79
CA ASN A 159 3.36 -12.95 4.92
C ASN A 159 3.98 -12.28 6.15
N ASP A 160 3.54 -11.07 6.43
CA ASP A 160 3.52 -10.58 7.79
C ASP A 160 2.51 -11.47 8.54
N ASN A 161 2.93 -12.72 8.81
CA ASN A 161 2.46 -13.44 9.97
C ASN A 161 3.11 -12.89 11.27
N SER A 162 3.58 -11.64 11.30
CA SER A 162 3.00 -10.75 12.28
C SER A 162 1.50 -10.80 11.96
N ALA A 163 0.77 -11.82 12.45
CA ALA A 163 -0.49 -11.53 13.10
C ALA A 163 -0.32 -10.09 13.55
N VAL A 164 -1.22 -9.16 13.24
CA VAL A 164 -1.35 -7.95 14.02
C VAL A 164 -1.07 -8.49 15.42
N SER A 165 0.23 -8.52 15.77
CA SER A 165 0.63 -8.83 17.13
C SER A 165 0.01 -7.66 17.77
N GLY A 166 -1.22 -7.90 18.28
CA GLY A 166 -2.11 -6.87 18.67
C GLY A 166 -1.24 -5.94 19.45
N GLY A 167 -1.09 -4.72 18.91
CA GLY A 167 -0.09 -3.83 19.45
C GLY A 167 -0.23 -4.01 20.94
N THR A 168 0.84 -4.16 21.69
CA THR A 168 0.76 -4.37 23.15
C THR A 168 0.02 -3.22 23.82
N GLY A 169 -0.45 -2.27 23.02
CA GLY A 169 -1.28 -1.15 23.35
C GLY A 169 -2.71 -1.55 23.71
N ASN A 170 -3.27 -0.81 24.64
CA ASN A 170 -4.63 -0.95 25.12
C ASN A 170 -5.39 0.40 24.92
N ILE A 171 -6.65 0.43 25.28
CA ILE A 171 -7.48 1.65 25.18
C ILE A 171 -6.88 2.83 25.94
N ARG A 172 -6.22 2.60 27.07
CA ARG A 172 -5.54 3.66 27.84
C ARG A 172 -4.41 4.31 27.02
N ASP A 173 -3.67 3.56 26.23
CA ASP A 173 -2.63 4.11 25.35
C ASP A 173 -3.24 4.99 24.25
N VAL A 174 -4.34 4.55 23.65
CA VAL A 174 -5.11 5.35 22.69
C VAL A 174 -5.63 6.63 23.36
N GLN A 175 -6.22 6.52 24.54
CA GLN A 175 -6.71 7.66 25.32
C GLN A 175 -5.60 8.68 25.60
N ARG A 176 -4.42 8.21 25.98
CA ARG A 176 -3.24 9.06 26.20
C ARG A 176 -2.86 9.84 24.93
N ILE A 177 -2.85 9.19 23.79
CA ILE A 177 -2.51 9.83 22.50
C ILE A 177 -3.57 10.87 22.13
N LEU A 178 -4.84 10.55 22.31
CA LEU A 178 -5.98 11.42 21.98
C LEU A 178 -6.26 12.49 23.02
N GLY A 179 -5.56 12.50 24.17
CA GLY A 179 -5.82 13.43 25.27
C GLY A 179 -7.18 13.18 25.97
N ALA A 180 -7.68 11.95 25.94
CA ALA A 180 -8.87 11.52 26.67
C ALA A 180 -8.56 11.09 28.10
N VAL A 181 -9.59 10.85 28.93
CA VAL A 181 -9.42 10.27 30.28
C VAL A 181 -8.86 8.86 30.15
N GLN A 182 -7.77 8.57 30.86
CA GLN A 182 -7.02 7.31 30.72
C GLN A 182 -7.55 6.23 31.70
N ASP A 183 -8.80 5.86 31.56
CA ASP A 183 -9.50 4.87 32.41
C ASP A 183 -9.51 3.44 31.82
N ASN A 184 -9.01 3.27 30.59
CA ASN A 184 -9.04 2.04 29.82
C ASN A 184 -10.46 1.58 29.41
N VAL A 185 -11.45 2.45 29.51
CA VAL A 185 -12.84 2.19 29.08
C VAL A 185 -13.11 2.93 27.78
N LEU A 186 -13.58 2.23 26.77
CA LEU A 186 -13.93 2.87 25.49
C LEU A 186 -15.28 3.57 25.61
N GLY A 187 -15.22 4.81 26.14
CA GLY A 187 -16.38 5.66 26.30
C GLY A 187 -16.54 6.66 25.16
N VAL A 188 -17.68 7.38 25.19
CA VAL A 188 -18.12 8.33 24.16
C VAL A 188 -17.06 9.40 23.83
N ASP A 189 -16.30 9.91 24.81
CA ASP A 189 -15.28 10.93 24.56
C ASP A 189 -14.09 10.34 23.78
N THR A 190 -13.65 9.13 24.12
CA THR A 190 -12.56 8.44 23.38
C THR A 190 -12.98 8.15 21.95
N GLU A 191 -14.20 7.62 21.74
CA GLU A 191 -14.75 7.35 20.40
C GLU A 191 -14.89 8.65 19.58
N LYS A 192 -15.37 9.72 20.19
CA LYS A 192 -15.50 11.03 19.53
C LYS A 192 -14.14 11.59 19.08
N ARG A 193 -13.12 11.54 19.92
CA ARG A 193 -11.77 11.99 19.60
C ARG A 193 -11.13 11.14 18.51
N MET A 194 -11.26 9.82 18.59
CA MET A 194 -10.79 8.91 17.54
C MET A 194 -11.49 9.21 16.22
N CYS A 195 -12.81 9.37 16.22
CA CYS A 195 -13.56 9.72 15.03
C CYS A 195 -13.12 11.06 14.43
N ALA A 196 -12.79 12.06 15.26
CA ALA A 196 -12.25 13.34 14.77
C ALA A 196 -10.91 13.16 14.03
N VAL A 197 -10.01 12.32 14.54
CA VAL A 197 -8.74 11.99 13.87
C VAL A 197 -8.99 11.23 12.57
N ILE A 198 -9.84 10.21 12.57
CA ILE A 198 -10.18 9.42 11.38
C ILE A 198 -10.79 10.29 10.28
N LYS A 199 -11.76 11.13 10.64
CA LYS A 199 -12.48 12.00 9.69
C LYS A 199 -11.61 13.14 9.15
N ALA A 200 -10.59 13.56 9.88
CA ALA A 200 -9.61 14.54 9.42
C ALA A 200 -8.55 13.93 8.49
N SER A 201 -8.48 12.61 8.38
CA SER A 201 -7.57 11.95 7.45
C SER A 201 -8.00 12.17 5.99
N THR A 202 -7.06 12.04 5.06
CA THR A 202 -7.36 12.15 3.63
C THR A 202 -8.09 10.91 3.08
N TRP A 203 -8.03 9.82 3.83
CA TRP A 203 -8.71 8.58 3.46
C TRP A 203 -10.23 8.74 3.58
N GLY A 204 -10.96 8.58 2.50
CA GLY A 204 -12.42 8.73 2.45
C GLY A 204 -12.93 10.17 2.29
N GLY A 205 -12.03 11.13 2.14
CA GLY A 205 -12.36 12.57 2.10
C GLY A 205 -12.34 13.20 3.49
N ARG A 206 -11.69 14.37 3.58
CA ARG A 206 -11.50 15.07 4.86
C ARG A 206 -12.79 15.72 5.35
N GLU A 207 -13.19 15.43 6.58
CA GLU A 207 -14.36 15.99 7.26
C GLU A 207 -14.01 16.43 8.69
N PHE A 208 -14.70 17.44 9.17
CA PHE A 208 -14.56 17.94 10.56
C PHE A 208 -15.94 18.00 11.24
N PRO A 209 -16.50 16.85 11.67
CA PRO A 209 -17.87 16.76 12.18
C PRO A 209 -18.14 17.66 13.41
N TRP A 210 -17.09 17.99 14.17
CA TRP A 210 -17.17 18.87 15.35
C TRP A 210 -16.38 20.18 15.17
N GLY A 211 -16.07 20.52 13.91
CA GLY A 211 -15.28 21.68 13.52
C GLY A 211 -13.76 21.47 13.60
N VAL A 212 -13.06 22.27 12.80
CA VAL A 212 -11.58 22.21 12.70
C VAL A 212 -10.91 22.44 14.05
N ALA A 213 -11.36 23.47 14.80
CA ALA A 213 -10.76 23.81 16.11
C ALA A 213 -10.82 22.65 17.11
N TYR A 214 -11.92 21.89 17.13
CA TYR A 214 -12.00 20.70 18.00
C TYR A 214 -10.98 19.62 17.58
N THR A 215 -10.86 19.35 16.28
CA THR A 215 -9.88 18.38 15.80
C THR A 215 -8.46 18.83 16.10
N GLN A 216 -8.16 20.12 15.96
CA GLN A 216 -6.88 20.71 16.34
C GLN A 216 -6.54 20.51 17.83
N GLN A 217 -7.53 20.64 18.72
CA GLN A 217 -7.36 20.33 20.15
C GLN A 217 -7.03 18.86 20.37
N VAL A 218 -7.71 17.96 19.65
CA VAL A 218 -7.45 16.51 19.76
C VAL A 218 -6.05 16.16 19.30
N VAL A 219 -5.56 16.75 18.20
CA VAL A 219 -4.23 16.46 17.66
C VAL A 219 -3.12 17.30 18.30
N GLY A 220 -3.45 18.16 19.27
CA GLY A 220 -2.48 18.90 20.07
C GLY A 220 -1.81 20.06 19.31
N THR A 221 -2.57 20.78 18.48
CA THR A 221 -2.11 22.02 17.82
C THR A 221 -2.99 23.21 18.19
N GLN A 222 -2.60 24.42 17.76
CA GLN A 222 -3.38 25.63 18.02
C GLN A 222 -4.78 25.52 17.40
N ALA A 223 -5.81 25.72 18.20
CA ALA A 223 -7.21 25.59 17.78
C ALA A 223 -7.74 26.93 17.22
N ASP A 224 -7.18 27.35 16.07
CA ASP A 224 -7.55 28.58 15.37
C ASP A 224 -8.67 28.40 14.34
N GLY A 225 -9.12 27.17 14.12
CA GLY A 225 -10.15 26.83 13.15
C GLY A 225 -9.67 26.79 11.69
N ILE A 226 -8.35 26.91 11.45
CA ILE A 226 -7.75 26.87 10.11
C ILE A 226 -6.89 25.62 9.98
N TRP A 227 -7.30 24.70 9.11
CA TRP A 227 -6.52 23.48 8.87
C TRP A 227 -5.38 23.74 7.89
N GLY A 228 -4.20 24.04 8.44
CA GLY A 228 -2.98 24.31 7.69
C GLY A 228 -1.87 23.30 7.97
N ALA A 229 -0.66 23.58 7.47
CA ALA A 229 0.50 22.68 7.59
C ALA A 229 0.84 22.26 9.04
N ALA A 230 0.64 23.13 10.02
CA ALA A 230 0.86 22.79 11.43
C ALA A 230 -0.16 21.75 11.93
N SER A 231 -1.43 21.87 11.52
CA SER A 231 -2.48 20.91 11.84
C SER A 231 -2.26 19.56 11.14
N GLU A 232 -1.84 19.58 9.88
CA GLU A 232 -1.45 18.36 9.13
C GLU A 232 -0.33 17.63 9.89
N ALA A 233 0.78 18.29 10.16
CA ALA A 233 1.93 17.67 10.83
C ALA A 233 1.59 17.16 12.24
N ALA A 234 0.67 17.79 12.94
CA ALA A 234 0.20 17.31 14.24
C ALA A 234 -0.69 16.08 14.10
N HIS A 235 -1.57 16.06 13.09
CA HIS A 235 -2.43 14.94 12.75
C HIS A 235 -1.63 13.70 12.36
N ASP A 236 -0.62 13.86 11.48
CA ASP A 236 0.25 12.77 11.05
C ASP A 236 0.98 12.12 12.25
N ARG A 237 1.52 12.94 13.16
CA ARG A 237 2.17 12.43 14.39
C ARG A 237 1.19 11.66 15.31
N VAL A 238 -0.07 12.07 15.37
CA VAL A 238 -1.10 11.35 16.14
C VAL A 238 -1.38 10.00 15.46
N ILE A 239 -1.51 9.96 14.13
CA ILE A 239 -1.70 8.73 13.40
C ILE A 239 -0.51 7.78 13.58
N GLU A 240 0.73 8.25 13.42
CA GLU A 240 1.94 7.47 13.66
C GLU A 240 1.97 6.86 15.07
N SER A 241 1.61 7.67 16.09
CA SER A 241 1.53 7.19 17.47
C SER A 241 0.44 6.13 17.67
N LEU A 242 -0.72 6.31 17.03
CA LEU A 242 -1.80 5.31 17.04
C LEU A 242 -1.36 4.02 16.34
N GLN A 243 -0.69 4.12 15.20
CA GLN A 243 -0.16 2.98 14.45
C GLN A 243 0.83 2.16 15.29
N GLN A 244 1.72 2.82 16.04
CA GLN A 244 2.64 2.14 16.97
C GLN A 244 1.86 1.36 18.04
N VAL A 245 0.84 1.96 18.65
CA VAL A 245 0.00 1.31 19.67
C VAL A 245 -0.80 0.17 19.08
N LEU A 246 -1.32 0.35 17.88
CA LEU A 246 -2.11 -0.65 17.15
C LEU A 246 -1.25 -1.77 16.54
N GLY A 247 0.08 -1.62 16.51
CA GLY A 247 1.01 -2.62 15.98
C GLY A 247 0.92 -2.80 14.47
N VAL A 248 0.61 -1.73 13.75
CA VAL A 248 0.60 -1.68 12.28
C VAL A 248 1.77 -0.84 11.76
N ASP A 249 2.00 -0.87 10.45
CA ASP A 249 3.03 -0.04 9.82
C ASP A 249 2.83 1.45 10.14
N VAL A 250 3.92 2.13 10.52
CA VAL A 250 3.91 3.54 10.92
C VAL A 250 4.23 4.38 9.69
N ASP A 251 3.20 4.76 8.95
CA ASP A 251 3.29 5.51 7.70
C ASP A 251 2.61 6.90 7.76
N GLY A 252 2.00 7.26 8.90
CA GLY A 252 1.28 8.51 9.10
C GLY A 252 -0.07 8.58 8.36
N VAL A 253 -0.52 7.49 7.74
CA VAL A 253 -1.79 7.45 6.99
C VAL A 253 -2.81 6.59 7.71
N PHE A 254 -3.96 7.18 8.10
CA PHE A 254 -5.05 6.41 8.69
C PHE A 254 -5.82 5.67 7.59
N GLY A 255 -5.24 4.58 7.12
CA GLY A 255 -5.79 3.74 6.06
C GLY A 255 -6.51 2.48 6.58
N PRO A 256 -6.92 1.56 5.66
CA PRO A 256 -7.67 0.35 6.01
C PRO A 256 -6.97 -0.56 7.01
N ALA A 257 -5.64 -0.62 7.02
CA ALA A 257 -4.89 -1.42 8.00
C ALA A 257 -5.02 -0.85 9.41
N THR A 258 -4.83 0.46 9.57
CA THR A 258 -4.99 1.17 10.83
C THR A 258 -6.43 1.08 11.32
N TRP A 259 -7.41 1.23 10.41
CA TRP A 259 -8.84 1.07 10.73
C TRP A 259 -9.15 -0.30 11.30
N ARG A 260 -8.74 -1.39 10.62
CA ARG A 260 -9.01 -2.76 11.10
C ARG A 260 -8.35 -3.05 12.46
N ALA A 261 -7.13 -2.56 12.66
CA ALA A 261 -6.43 -2.73 13.94
C ALA A 261 -7.14 -1.96 15.06
N TRP A 262 -7.65 -0.77 14.77
CA TRP A 262 -8.49 -0.01 15.70
C TRP A 262 -9.79 -0.75 16.01
N GLU A 263 -10.53 -1.24 15.00
CA GLU A 263 -11.77 -2.01 15.21
C GLU A 263 -11.53 -3.27 16.06
N ALA A 264 -10.42 -3.99 15.80
CA ALA A 264 -10.06 -5.16 16.58
C ALA A 264 -9.78 -4.81 18.06
N LEU A 265 -9.05 -3.73 18.34
CA LEU A 265 -8.82 -3.25 19.70
C LEU A 265 -10.12 -2.79 20.35
N ALA A 266 -10.93 -2.01 19.65
CA ALA A 266 -12.20 -1.49 20.14
C ALA A 266 -13.24 -2.60 20.44
N ALA A 267 -13.18 -3.72 19.70
CA ALA A 267 -14.07 -4.87 19.92
C ALA A 267 -13.76 -5.62 21.22
N THR A 268 -12.53 -5.52 21.75
CA THR A 268 -12.11 -6.15 23.00
C THR A 268 -12.16 -5.20 24.19
N ALA A 269 -12.47 -3.94 23.97
CA ALA A 269 -12.45 -2.91 25.00
C ALA A 269 -13.66 -3.00 25.94
N GLU A 270 -13.44 -2.70 27.22
CA GLU A 270 -14.53 -2.43 28.16
C GLU A 270 -15.31 -1.18 27.71
N ARG A 271 -16.62 -1.24 27.81
CA ARG A 271 -17.53 -0.14 27.53
C ARG A 271 -18.28 0.24 28.81
N PRO A 272 -18.70 1.53 28.97
CA PRO A 272 -19.42 1.98 30.15
C PRO A 272 -20.80 1.37 30.27
#